data_67ed9aff58e4a9195155d9674cd41a6f
#
_entry.id   67ed9aff58e4a9195155d9674cd41a6f
#
_cell.length_a   1.000
_cell.length_b   1.000
_cell.length_c   1.000
_cell.angle_alpha   90.00
_cell.angle_beta   90.00
_cell.angle_gamma   90.00
#
_symmetry.space_group_name_H-M   'P 1'
#
loop_
_entity.id
_entity.type
_entity.pdbx_description
1 polymer ?
#
loop_
_entity_poly.entity_id
_entity_poly.type
_entity_poly.pdbx_seq_one_letter_code
_entity_poly.pdbx_strand_id
1 'polypeptide(L)'
;MKIKVKFFATFKEAFGAEEREIEFEGRRSVLDLLNSLCDSVERRQVLFEGCTKLKPYVKVLKNGRLIEHLDGIDTQLVEGDVIAVFPPVAGG
;
A
#
# COMPACT_ATOMS: atom_id res chain seq x y z
N MET A 1 8.95 -1.01 -14.28
CA MET A 1 9.61 -0.81 -12.96
C MET A 1 9.12 -1.83 -11.94
N LYS A 2 10.00 -2.23 -11.07
CA LYS A 2 9.70 -3.21 -10.04
C LYS A 2 9.58 -2.52 -8.69
N ILE A 3 8.48 -2.80 -7.99
CA ILE A 3 8.19 -2.22 -6.68
C ILE A 3 8.01 -3.39 -5.71
N LYS A 4 8.68 -3.31 -4.57
CA LYS A 4 8.52 -4.29 -3.51
C LYS A 4 7.49 -3.77 -2.50
N VAL A 5 6.53 -4.62 -2.15
CA VAL A 5 5.51 -4.31 -1.14
C VAL A 5 5.69 -5.24 0.03
N LYS A 6 5.76 -4.69 1.22
CA LYS A 6 5.83 -5.46 2.46
C LYS A 6 4.55 -5.30 3.26
N PHE A 7 4.03 -6.41 3.73
CA PHE A 7 2.82 -6.45 4.54
C PHE A 7 3.17 -6.82 5.98
N PHE A 8 2.52 -6.18 6.92
CA PHE A 8 2.79 -6.39 8.34
C PHE A 8 1.52 -6.80 9.09
N ALA A 9 1.71 -7.54 10.17
CA ALA A 9 0.64 -7.96 11.08
C ALA A 9 -0.52 -8.63 10.33
N THR A 10 -1.76 -8.22 10.58
CA THR A 10 -2.94 -8.83 9.96
C THR A 10 -2.99 -8.67 8.44
N PHE A 11 -2.25 -7.71 7.89
CA PHE A 11 -2.21 -7.55 6.43
C PHE A 11 -1.47 -8.68 5.73
N LYS A 12 -0.59 -9.38 6.40
CA LYS A 12 0.04 -10.59 5.85
C LYS A 12 -1.02 -11.62 5.49
N GLU A 13 -2.00 -11.82 6.36
CA GLU A 13 -3.09 -12.76 6.11
C GLU A 13 -4.05 -12.23 5.06
N ALA A 14 -4.40 -10.95 5.14
CA ALA A 14 -5.34 -10.34 4.21
C ALA A 14 -4.84 -10.40 2.76
N PHE A 15 -3.56 -10.22 2.54
CA PHE A 15 -2.97 -10.22 1.19
C PHE A 15 -2.23 -11.50 0.85
N GLY A 16 -2.17 -12.43 1.78
CA GLY A 16 -1.63 -13.77 1.53
C GLY A 16 -0.12 -13.83 1.36
N ALA A 17 0.61 -12.81 1.83
CA ALA A 17 2.07 -12.76 1.68
C ALA A 17 2.68 -11.79 2.67
N GLU A 18 3.94 -12.02 3.02
CA GLU A 18 4.72 -11.04 3.78
C GLU A 18 5.31 -9.97 2.86
N GLU A 19 5.57 -10.35 1.62
CA GLU A 19 6.24 -9.49 0.65
C GLU A 19 5.81 -9.90 -0.75
N ARG A 20 5.63 -8.90 -1.62
CA ARG A 20 5.32 -9.13 -3.03
C ARG A 20 6.15 -8.17 -3.87
N GLU A 21 6.55 -8.62 -5.05
CA GLU A 21 7.16 -7.77 -6.05
C GLU A 21 6.15 -7.54 -7.15
N ILE A 22 5.92 -6.27 -7.49
CA ILE A 22 4.94 -5.89 -8.50
C ILE A 22 5.64 -5.11 -9.59
N GLU A 23 5.38 -5.48 -10.83
CA GLU A 23 5.97 -4.81 -11.98
C GLU A 23 4.92 -3.95 -12.67
N PHE A 24 5.31 -2.71 -12.95
CA PHE A 24 4.47 -1.75 -13.67
C PHE A 24 5.20 -1.19 -14.88
N GLU A 25 4.42 -0.78 -15.87
CA GLU A 25 4.90 0.00 -16.99
C GLU A 25 4.46 1.45 -16.83
N GLY A 26 5.33 2.38 -17.20
CA GLY A 26 5.03 3.80 -17.15
C GLY A 26 4.99 4.36 -15.74
N ARG A 27 4.43 5.56 -15.62
CA ARG A 27 4.32 6.22 -14.33
C ARG A 27 3.19 5.63 -13.49
N ARG A 28 3.48 5.42 -12.23
CA ARG A 28 2.49 4.91 -11.28
C ARG A 28 2.65 5.63 -9.94
N SER A 29 1.51 5.82 -9.28
CA SER A 29 1.46 6.39 -7.94
C SER A 29 1.27 5.29 -6.90
N VAL A 30 1.38 5.67 -5.62
CA VAL A 30 1.04 4.78 -4.52
C VAL A 30 -0.39 4.28 -4.65
N LEU A 31 -1.33 5.14 -5.06
CA LEU A 31 -2.71 4.73 -5.28
C LEU A 31 -2.83 3.62 -6.33
N ASP A 32 -2.10 3.75 -7.44
CA ASP A 32 -2.10 2.72 -8.47
C ASP A 32 -1.62 1.38 -7.92
N LEU A 33 -0.56 1.40 -7.10
CA LEU A 33 -0.04 0.21 -6.46
C LEU A 33 -1.08 -0.41 -5.53
N LEU A 34 -1.67 0.39 -4.66
CA LEU A 34 -2.66 -0.11 -3.70
C LEU A 34 -3.89 -0.68 -4.41
N ASN A 35 -4.34 -0.03 -5.49
CA ASN A 35 -5.43 -0.56 -6.29
C ASN A 35 -5.08 -1.91 -6.92
N SER A 36 -3.85 -2.10 -7.35
CA SER A 36 -3.43 -3.37 -7.94
C SER A 36 -3.40 -4.52 -6.92
N LEU A 37 -3.23 -4.20 -5.64
CA LEU A 37 -3.26 -5.19 -4.56
C LEU A 37 -4.68 -5.60 -4.19
N CYS A 38 -5.66 -4.74 -4.46
CA CYS A 38 -7.05 -4.92 -4.08
C CYS A 38 -7.83 -5.62 -5.20
N ASP A 39 -7.54 -6.89 -5.40
CA ASP A 39 -8.15 -7.72 -6.45
C ASP A 39 -9.48 -8.35 -6.03
N SER A 40 -9.98 -8.02 -4.85
CA SER A 40 -11.28 -8.48 -4.36
C SER A 40 -11.91 -7.39 -3.51
N VAL A 41 -13.23 -7.50 -3.29
CA VAL A 41 -13.97 -6.58 -2.44
C VAL A 41 -13.41 -6.62 -1.01
N GLU A 42 -13.12 -7.82 -0.52
CA GLU A 42 -12.60 -8.01 0.83
C GLU A 42 -11.27 -7.30 1.02
N ARG A 43 -10.35 -7.46 0.09
CA ARG A 43 -9.03 -6.81 0.14
C ARG A 43 -9.16 -5.30 0.05
N ARG A 44 -10.06 -4.82 -0.80
CA ARG A 44 -10.30 -3.38 -0.92
C ARG A 44 -10.81 -2.79 0.38
N GLN A 45 -11.74 -3.48 1.04
CA GLN A 45 -12.30 -3.01 2.31
C GLN A 45 -11.29 -2.97 3.45
N VAL A 46 -10.19 -3.69 3.32
CA VAL A 46 -9.10 -3.66 4.31
C VAL A 46 -8.36 -2.33 4.27
N LEU A 47 -8.17 -1.77 3.09
CA LEU A 47 -7.36 -0.56 2.90
C LEU A 47 -8.17 0.72 2.75
N PHE A 48 -9.31 0.66 2.06
CA PHE A 48 -10.00 1.87 1.61
C PHE A 48 -11.37 2.07 2.25
N GLU A 49 -11.71 3.36 2.42
CA GLU A 49 -13.07 3.82 2.61
C GLU A 49 -13.49 4.43 1.28
N GLY A 50 -14.48 3.83 0.59
CA GLY A 50 -14.86 4.31 -0.73
C GLY A 50 -13.83 3.98 -1.80
N CYS A 51 -13.71 4.83 -2.80
CA CYS A 51 -12.93 4.52 -4.01
C CYS A 51 -11.44 4.80 -3.89
N THR A 52 -11.05 5.90 -3.25
CA THR A 52 -9.66 6.36 -3.26
C THR A 52 -9.14 6.82 -1.91
N LYS A 53 -9.96 6.73 -0.86
CA LYS A 53 -9.57 7.22 0.45
C LYS A 53 -9.11 6.06 1.32
N LEU A 54 -7.85 6.09 1.75
CA LEU A 54 -7.34 5.11 2.71
C LEU A 54 -8.08 5.24 4.03
N LYS A 55 -8.34 4.11 4.68
CA LYS A 55 -8.91 4.13 6.02
C LYS A 55 -7.99 4.86 6.98
N PRO A 56 -8.55 5.61 7.97
CA PRO A 56 -7.75 6.20 9.03
C PRO A 56 -6.90 5.10 9.68
N TYR A 57 -5.72 5.43 10.11
CA TYR A 57 -4.79 4.51 10.78
C TYR A 57 -4.14 3.43 9.91
N VAL A 58 -4.54 3.28 8.65
CA VAL A 58 -3.73 2.50 7.71
C VAL A 58 -2.52 3.36 7.37
N LYS A 59 -1.33 2.84 7.60
CA LYS A 59 -0.10 3.57 7.34
C LYS A 59 0.64 2.95 6.17
N VAL A 60 1.07 3.81 5.26
CA VAL A 60 1.86 3.40 4.09
C VAL A 60 3.15 4.20 4.11
N LEU A 61 4.27 3.49 3.99
CA LEU A 61 5.58 4.11 3.96
C LEU A 61 6.25 3.81 2.63
N LYS A 62 6.88 4.83 2.07
CA LYS A 62 7.73 4.69 0.88
C LYS A 62 9.18 4.84 1.34
N ASN A 63 9.95 3.76 1.23
CA ASN A 63 11.36 3.75 1.64
C ASN A 63 11.55 4.30 3.07
N GLY A 64 10.65 3.90 3.97
CA GLY A 64 10.71 4.29 5.37
C GLY A 64 10.07 5.63 5.72
N ARG A 65 9.47 6.33 4.76
CA ARG A 65 8.79 7.61 4.99
C ARG A 65 7.29 7.46 4.86
N LEU A 66 6.54 8.00 5.80
CA LEU A 66 5.09 8.07 5.71
C LEU A 66 4.69 8.87 4.47
N ILE A 67 3.76 8.34 3.69
CA ILE A 67 3.32 9.03 2.48
C ILE A 67 2.60 10.35 2.77
N GLU A 68 2.03 10.53 3.98
CA GLU A 68 1.45 11.80 4.39
C GLU A 68 2.49 12.92 4.42
N HIS A 69 3.77 12.58 4.59
CA HIS A 69 4.87 13.54 4.55
C HIS A 69 5.42 13.75 3.14
N LEU A 70 4.84 13.07 2.18
CA LEU A 70 5.15 13.18 0.75
C LEU A 70 3.91 13.73 0.06
N ASP A 71 3.52 13.11 -1.06
CA ASP A 71 2.31 13.53 -1.79
C ASP A 71 1.09 12.63 -1.51
N GLY A 72 1.08 11.95 -0.35
CA GLY A 72 0.00 11.04 -0.01
C GLY A 72 -0.12 9.91 -1.03
N ILE A 73 -1.35 9.55 -1.38
CA ILE A 73 -1.59 8.48 -2.36
C ILE A 73 -1.16 8.87 -3.77
N ASP A 74 -0.91 10.15 -4.02
CA ASP A 74 -0.41 10.63 -5.31
C ASP A 74 1.12 10.56 -5.41
N THR A 75 1.79 10.12 -4.36
CA THR A 75 3.25 9.94 -4.36
C THR A 75 3.66 9.05 -5.52
N GLN A 76 4.59 9.53 -6.34
CA GLN A 76 5.07 8.78 -7.50
C GLN A 76 6.05 7.70 -7.11
N LEU A 77 5.98 6.58 -7.81
CA LEU A 77 6.87 5.44 -7.61
C LEU A 77 7.99 5.45 -8.64
N VAL A 78 9.15 4.97 -8.23
CA VAL A 78 10.29 4.76 -9.12
C VAL A 78 10.85 3.35 -8.93
N GLU A 79 11.67 2.93 -9.88
CA GLU A 79 12.29 1.61 -9.85
C GLU A 79 12.96 1.34 -8.52
N GLY A 80 12.66 0.20 -7.93
CA GLY A 80 13.30 -0.25 -6.70
C GLY A 80 12.68 0.27 -5.41
N ASP A 81 11.62 1.07 -5.48
CA ASP A 81 10.95 1.54 -4.28
C ASP A 81 10.41 0.39 -3.43
N VAL A 82 10.48 0.57 -2.12
CA VAL A 82 9.91 -0.37 -1.15
C VAL A 82 8.75 0.31 -0.45
N ILE A 83 7.58 -0.28 -0.59
CA ILE A 83 6.35 0.21 0.03
C ILE A 83 5.99 -0.73 1.18
N ALA A 84 5.85 -0.17 2.37
CA ALA A 84 5.42 -0.93 3.55
C ALA A 84 4.00 -0.52 3.92
N VAL A 85 3.15 -1.51 4.16
CA VAL A 85 1.74 -1.27 4.49
C VAL A 85 1.45 -1.83 5.87
N PHE A 86 0.99 -0.97 6.77
CA PHE A 86 0.72 -1.33 8.15
C PHE A 86 -0.77 -1.17 8.47
N PRO A 87 -1.37 -2.18 9.13
CA PRO A 87 -2.76 -2.05 9.58
C PRO A 87 -2.86 -1.13 10.81
N PRO A 88 -4.08 -0.69 11.14
CA PRO A 88 -4.30 0.00 12.41
C PRO A 88 -3.90 -0.90 13.56
N VAL A 89 -3.27 -0.30 14.58
CA VAL A 89 -2.86 -1.02 15.78
C VAL A 89 -4.01 -1.01 16.77
N ALA A 90 -4.42 -2.21 17.23
CA ALA A 90 -5.50 -2.32 18.21
C ALA A 90 -5.12 -1.61 19.51
N GLY A 91 -6.01 -0.76 20.01
CA GLY A 91 -5.82 -0.02 21.27
C GLY A 91 -4.84 1.13 21.20
N GLY A 92 -4.31 1.41 19.98
CA GLY A 92 -3.27 2.43 19.87
C GLY A 92 -3.61 3.58 19.02
#